data_d9abffa177939f96abd26f2b28c6eefd
#
_entry.id   d9abffa177939f96abd26f2b28c6eefd
#
_cell.length_a   1.000
_cell.length_b   1.000
_cell.length_c   1.000
_cell.angle_alpha   90.00
_cell.angle_beta   90.00
_cell.angle_gamma   90.00
#
_symmetry.space_group_name_H-M   'P 1'
#
loop_
_entity.id
_entity.type
_entity.pdbx_description
1 polymer ?
#
loop_
_entity_poly.entity_id
_entity_poly.type
_entity_poly.pdbx_seq_one_letter_code
_entity_poly.pdbx_strand_id
1 'polypeptide(L)'
;MKNRAGDYLILDKATGTYREDPEQAVRDDVEKHHWLHVGRTILKDWRLYLMLVPMLLVFLFWRYMPMYELLGSFKVDDVVKPVADQYFKGFSNFKGLLLGAGTFSTLSTEFWRAMRNTFLLSFYGLLFGFPMPILLALFFNEIKSDILRSGLQVFTYLPKFMSTVVMTSLVIMLIRQGSSATGAPPGIVSQALAGLGLISQETAQNGLLKDPNYFRAIYQISGIWETAGYSSIVFFASIISISPTSYEAAQIDGANKWAQMRYVVLPSILSTIVIMLITSIGSMLSIGYEKVLLLNENFPSNHMTSEVISTFSWRIKTDQNQSGLASAAEMMNNVVGMLLVIGANTIARKASNVSLY
;
A
#
# COMPACT_ATOMS: atom_id res chain seq x y z
N MET A 1 49.11 -21.42 11.69
CA MET A 1 50.13 -21.76 10.67
C MET A 1 49.54 -22.84 9.80
N LYS A 2 49.72 -22.86 8.45
CA LYS A 2 49.24 -23.96 7.61
C LYS A 2 50.30 -25.03 7.45
N ASN A 3 49.90 -26.33 7.56
CA ASN A 3 50.79 -27.44 7.25
C ASN A 3 50.93 -27.63 5.71
N ARG A 4 51.77 -28.57 5.27
CA ARG A 4 51.96 -28.88 3.83
C ARG A 4 50.71 -29.46 3.17
N ALA A 5 49.71 -29.95 3.94
CA ALA A 5 48.44 -30.44 3.46
C ALA A 5 47.35 -29.34 3.39
N GLY A 6 47.66 -28.12 3.88
CA GLY A 6 46.72 -26.99 3.86
C GLY A 6 45.93 -26.79 5.15
N ASP A 7 46.09 -27.65 6.16
CA ASP A 7 45.37 -27.59 7.43
C ASP A 7 45.91 -26.51 8.35
N TYR A 8 45.04 -25.83 9.06
CA TYR A 8 45.44 -24.81 10.03
C TYR A 8 45.82 -25.45 11.36
N LEU A 9 47.01 -25.08 11.87
CA LEU A 9 47.55 -25.56 13.11
C LEU A 9 47.49 -24.48 14.19
N ILE A 10 46.95 -24.84 15.34
CA ILE A 10 46.98 -24.00 16.57
C ILE A 10 48.11 -24.48 17.48
N LEU A 11 48.89 -23.53 18.02
CA LEU A 11 49.89 -23.81 19.03
C LEU A 11 49.19 -24.08 20.37
N ASP A 12 49.28 -25.29 20.86
CA ASP A 12 48.88 -25.64 22.23
C ASP A 12 49.90 -25.04 23.22
N LYS A 13 49.47 -24.00 23.93
CA LYS A 13 50.32 -23.28 24.89
C LYS A 13 50.78 -24.11 26.07
N ALA A 14 50.09 -25.21 26.38
CA ALA A 14 50.44 -26.10 27.52
C ALA A 14 51.51 -27.12 27.15
N THR A 15 51.53 -27.60 25.93
CA THR A 15 52.45 -28.64 25.47
C THR A 15 53.54 -28.16 24.50
N GLY A 16 53.39 -26.92 23.97
CA GLY A 16 54.28 -26.36 22.95
C GLY A 16 54.21 -27.05 21.60
N THR A 17 53.21 -27.93 21.38
CA THR A 17 53.03 -28.68 20.15
C THR A 17 51.93 -28.08 19.29
N TYR A 18 52.04 -28.23 17.96
CA TYR A 18 51.01 -27.80 17.04
C TYR A 18 49.94 -28.88 16.91
N ARG A 19 48.66 -28.54 17.17
CA ARG A 19 47.50 -29.40 16.94
C ARG A 19 46.68 -28.84 15.79
N GLU A 20 45.99 -29.74 15.07
CA GLU A 20 44.96 -29.34 14.08
C GLU A 20 43.85 -28.56 14.78
N ASP A 21 43.39 -27.48 14.13
CA ASP A 21 42.29 -26.68 14.62
C ASP A 21 40.98 -27.46 14.50
N PRO A 22 40.38 -27.95 15.59
CA PRO A 22 39.17 -28.76 15.51
C PRO A 22 37.96 -27.95 14.94
N GLU A 23 37.95 -26.63 15.17
CA GLU A 23 36.89 -25.78 14.63
C GLU A 23 37.00 -25.64 13.10
N GLN A 24 38.21 -25.64 12.58
CA GLN A 24 38.48 -25.55 11.16
C GLN A 24 38.12 -26.86 10.44
N ALA A 25 38.45 -28.01 11.04
CA ALA A 25 38.05 -29.30 10.52
C ALA A 25 36.50 -29.42 10.40
N VAL A 26 35.80 -28.91 11.42
CA VAL A 26 34.33 -28.85 11.38
C VAL A 26 33.83 -27.90 10.30
N ARG A 27 34.46 -26.74 10.11
CA ARG A 27 34.07 -25.78 9.04
C ARG A 27 34.29 -26.39 7.67
N ASP A 28 35.41 -27.02 7.43
CA ASP A 28 35.73 -27.66 6.15
C ASP A 28 34.78 -28.85 5.84
N ASP A 29 34.38 -29.62 6.85
CA ASP A 29 33.41 -30.70 6.72
C ASP A 29 32.01 -30.13 6.41
N VAL A 30 31.59 -29.05 7.08
CA VAL A 30 30.33 -28.33 6.80
C VAL A 30 30.34 -27.76 5.40
N GLU A 31 31.45 -27.19 4.93
CA GLU A 31 31.57 -26.62 3.58
C GLU A 31 31.49 -27.71 2.51
N LYS A 32 32.20 -28.85 2.69
CA LYS A 32 32.18 -30.00 1.76
C LYS A 32 30.83 -30.72 1.73
N HIS A 33 30.14 -30.83 2.87
CA HIS A 33 28.88 -31.57 3.02
C HIS A 33 27.72 -30.67 3.40
N HIS A 34 27.75 -29.41 2.97
CA HIS A 34 26.77 -28.37 3.32
C HIS A 34 25.32 -28.87 3.26
N TRP A 35 24.94 -29.48 2.16
CA TRP A 35 23.57 -29.97 1.97
C TRP A 35 23.17 -31.11 2.91
N LEU A 36 24.12 -31.97 3.30
CA LEU A 36 23.87 -33.06 4.28
C LEU A 36 23.69 -32.50 5.68
N HIS A 37 24.52 -31.53 6.08
CA HIS A 37 24.38 -30.85 7.37
C HIS A 37 23.07 -30.06 7.43
N VAL A 38 22.72 -29.32 6.39
CA VAL A 38 21.42 -28.62 6.29
C VAL A 38 20.27 -29.62 6.40
N GLY A 39 20.31 -30.74 5.66
CA GLY A 39 19.27 -31.76 5.72
C GLY A 39 19.09 -32.37 7.11
N ARG A 40 20.20 -32.67 7.81
CA ARG A 40 20.16 -33.18 9.19
C ARG A 40 19.58 -32.17 10.17
N THR A 41 19.93 -30.89 10.03
CA THR A 41 19.39 -29.81 10.86
C THR A 41 17.89 -29.64 10.63
N ILE A 42 17.44 -29.65 9.37
CA ILE A 42 16.02 -29.62 9.03
C ILE A 42 15.27 -30.79 9.67
N LEU A 43 15.81 -32.02 9.57
CA LEU A 43 15.19 -33.21 10.18
C LEU A 43 15.18 -33.14 11.71
N LYS A 44 16.19 -32.55 12.34
CA LYS A 44 16.23 -32.35 13.79
C LYS A 44 15.17 -31.37 14.26
N ASP A 45 14.96 -30.30 13.48
CA ASP A 45 14.03 -29.20 13.81
C ASP A 45 12.67 -29.36 13.10
N TRP A 46 12.28 -30.58 12.68
CA TRP A 46 11.08 -30.86 11.91
C TRP A 46 9.80 -30.26 12.52
N ARG A 47 9.75 -30.15 13.87
CA ARG A 47 8.60 -29.55 14.57
C ARG A 47 8.38 -28.08 14.19
N LEU A 48 9.48 -27.31 14.00
CA LEU A 48 9.41 -25.90 13.59
C LEU A 48 8.87 -25.81 12.15
N TYR A 49 9.36 -26.69 11.27
CA TYR A 49 8.86 -26.72 9.88
C TYR A 49 7.41 -27.18 9.81
N LEU A 50 6.97 -28.11 10.67
CA LEU A 50 5.58 -28.53 10.74
C LEU A 50 4.66 -27.35 11.12
N MET A 51 5.10 -26.44 11.99
CA MET A 51 4.34 -25.23 12.33
C MET A 51 4.21 -24.26 11.15
N LEU A 52 5.15 -24.27 10.18
CA LEU A 52 5.06 -23.46 8.96
C LEU A 52 4.13 -24.06 7.90
N VAL A 53 3.87 -25.38 7.94
CA VAL A 53 3.05 -26.06 6.91
C VAL A 53 1.68 -25.44 6.73
N PRO A 54 0.87 -25.15 7.76
CA PRO A 54 -0.44 -24.52 7.57
C PRO A 54 -0.34 -23.17 6.84
N MET A 55 0.66 -22.34 7.21
CA MET A 55 0.92 -21.07 6.56
C MET A 55 1.32 -21.24 5.09
N LEU A 56 2.24 -22.16 4.81
CA LEU A 56 2.66 -22.46 3.43
C LEU A 56 1.51 -22.97 2.56
N LEU A 57 0.63 -23.81 3.12
CA LEU A 57 -0.56 -24.28 2.41
C LEU A 57 -1.52 -23.12 2.09
N VAL A 58 -1.77 -22.22 3.05
CA VAL A 58 -2.57 -21.01 2.79
C VAL A 58 -1.94 -20.16 1.70
N PHE A 59 -0.62 -19.92 1.73
CA PHE A 59 0.05 -19.18 0.66
C PHE A 59 -0.08 -19.89 -0.69
N LEU A 60 0.14 -21.19 -0.74
CA LEU A 60 0.07 -21.97 -1.98
C LEU A 60 -1.33 -21.90 -2.61
N PHE A 61 -2.37 -22.19 -1.82
CA PHE A 61 -3.73 -22.27 -2.35
C PHE A 61 -4.37 -20.86 -2.54
N TRP A 62 -4.12 -19.90 -1.64
CA TRP A 62 -4.77 -18.58 -1.69
C TRP A 62 -4.00 -17.54 -2.47
N ARG A 63 -2.67 -17.66 -2.59
CA ARG A 63 -1.83 -16.66 -3.29
C ARG A 63 -1.29 -17.17 -4.61
N TYR A 64 -0.74 -18.38 -4.65
CA TYR A 64 -0.09 -18.89 -5.87
C TYR A 64 -1.10 -19.53 -6.84
N MET A 65 -2.07 -20.29 -6.37
CA MET A 65 -3.06 -20.92 -7.24
C MET A 65 -3.85 -19.92 -8.10
N PRO A 66 -4.36 -18.78 -7.56
CA PRO A 66 -5.04 -17.78 -8.38
C PRO A 66 -4.14 -17.09 -9.42
N MET A 67 -2.81 -17.13 -9.28
CA MET A 67 -1.90 -16.59 -10.30
C MET A 67 -2.03 -17.32 -11.64
N TYR A 68 -2.59 -18.54 -11.64
CA TYR A 68 -2.92 -19.24 -12.87
C TYR A 68 -3.91 -18.46 -13.76
N GLU A 69 -4.82 -17.70 -13.16
CA GLU A 69 -5.76 -16.85 -13.91
C GLU A 69 -5.06 -15.73 -14.70
N LEU A 70 -3.84 -15.32 -14.31
CA LEU A 70 -3.04 -14.36 -15.07
C LEU A 70 -2.72 -14.88 -16.49
N LEU A 71 -2.69 -16.19 -16.69
CA LEU A 71 -2.53 -16.78 -18.02
C LEU A 71 -3.70 -16.42 -18.94
N GLY A 72 -4.88 -16.17 -18.39
CA GLY A 72 -6.04 -15.68 -19.14
C GLY A 72 -5.74 -14.37 -19.89
N SER A 73 -4.87 -13.51 -19.38
CA SER A 73 -4.44 -12.27 -20.05
C SER A 73 -3.85 -12.48 -21.44
N PHE A 74 -3.31 -13.67 -21.70
CA PHE A 74 -2.68 -14.07 -22.96
C PHE A 74 -3.55 -14.96 -23.85
N LYS A 75 -4.78 -15.23 -23.41
CA LYS A 75 -5.73 -16.12 -24.08
C LYS A 75 -6.94 -15.35 -24.61
N VAL A 76 -7.71 -16.01 -25.47
CA VAL A 76 -9.00 -15.48 -25.95
C VAL A 76 -10.03 -15.71 -24.87
N ASP A 77 -10.77 -14.70 -24.49
CA ASP A 77 -11.92 -14.85 -23.60
C ASP A 77 -13.00 -15.72 -24.28
N ASP A 78 -13.28 -16.85 -23.67
CA ASP A 78 -14.39 -17.72 -24.04
C ASP A 78 -15.24 -17.94 -22.78
N VAL A 79 -16.47 -17.43 -22.82
CA VAL A 79 -17.38 -17.45 -21.67
C VAL A 79 -17.73 -18.87 -21.22
N VAL A 80 -17.62 -19.84 -22.13
CA VAL A 80 -18.03 -21.23 -21.90
C VAL A 80 -16.87 -22.11 -21.46
N LYS A 81 -15.63 -21.74 -21.82
CA LYS A 81 -14.46 -22.58 -21.58
C LYS A 81 -13.64 -22.11 -20.38
N PRO A 82 -13.17 -23.03 -19.52
CA PRO A 82 -12.19 -22.72 -18.50
C PRO A 82 -10.92 -22.09 -19.12
N VAL A 83 -10.20 -21.25 -18.37
CA VAL A 83 -8.94 -20.62 -18.82
C VAL A 83 -7.93 -21.62 -19.36
N ALA A 84 -7.93 -22.87 -18.84
CA ALA A 84 -7.06 -23.93 -19.34
C ALA A 84 -7.27 -24.23 -20.83
N ASP A 85 -8.52 -24.27 -21.28
CA ASP A 85 -8.94 -24.72 -22.60
C ASP A 85 -9.09 -23.57 -23.62
N GLN A 86 -8.83 -22.33 -23.22
CA GLN A 86 -8.88 -21.17 -24.10
C GLN A 86 -7.64 -21.09 -24.99
N TYR A 87 -7.82 -20.64 -26.23
CA TYR A 87 -6.72 -20.50 -27.18
C TYR A 87 -5.74 -19.39 -26.78
N PHE A 88 -4.45 -19.68 -26.88
CA PHE A 88 -3.41 -18.72 -26.65
C PHE A 88 -3.36 -17.66 -27.76
N LYS A 89 -3.48 -16.38 -27.43
CA LYS A 89 -3.51 -15.24 -28.33
C LYS A 89 -2.28 -14.31 -28.17
N GLY A 90 -1.34 -14.67 -27.31
CA GLY A 90 -0.16 -13.89 -27.03
C GLY A 90 -0.51 -12.52 -26.42
N PHE A 91 0.13 -11.48 -26.88
CA PHE A 91 -0.05 -10.11 -26.38
C PHE A 91 -1.23 -9.33 -27.01
N SER A 92 -2.17 -9.99 -27.63
CA SER A 92 -3.27 -9.33 -28.33
C SER A 92 -4.14 -8.46 -27.41
N ASN A 93 -4.47 -8.94 -26.20
CA ASN A 93 -5.24 -8.18 -25.22
C ASN A 93 -4.49 -6.91 -24.79
N PHE A 94 -3.20 -7.02 -24.56
CA PHE A 94 -2.35 -5.87 -24.22
C PHE A 94 -2.24 -4.86 -25.37
N LYS A 95 -2.04 -5.33 -26.60
CA LYS A 95 -2.04 -4.46 -27.79
C LYS A 95 -3.37 -3.79 -28.00
N GLY A 96 -4.49 -4.50 -27.80
CA GLY A 96 -5.82 -3.94 -27.88
C GLY A 96 -6.05 -2.80 -26.90
N LEU A 97 -5.69 -2.99 -25.62
CA LEU A 97 -5.81 -1.97 -24.58
C LEU A 97 -4.90 -0.76 -24.83
N LEU A 98 -3.64 -1.00 -25.26
CA LEU A 98 -2.66 0.08 -25.45
C LEU A 98 -2.91 0.88 -26.73
N LEU A 99 -3.16 0.21 -27.83
CA LEU A 99 -3.16 0.81 -29.17
C LEU A 99 -4.54 1.03 -29.77
N GLY A 100 -5.59 0.44 -29.17
CA GLY A 100 -6.97 0.62 -29.64
C GLY A 100 -7.22 0.08 -31.05
N ALA A 101 -6.50 -0.96 -31.48
CA ALA A 101 -6.65 -1.49 -32.83
C ALA A 101 -7.99 -2.21 -33.03
N GLY A 102 -8.71 -1.88 -34.11
CA GLY A 102 -9.96 -2.54 -34.49
C GLY A 102 -11.12 -2.29 -33.52
N THR A 103 -11.73 -3.35 -33.02
CA THR A 103 -12.85 -3.30 -32.06
C THR A 103 -12.49 -2.75 -30.69
N PHE A 104 -11.21 -2.58 -30.39
CA PHE A 104 -10.71 -2.11 -29.09
C PHE A 104 -10.57 -0.57 -28.98
N SER A 105 -10.93 0.21 -29.99
CA SER A 105 -10.72 1.67 -29.98
C SER A 105 -11.38 2.37 -28.78
N THR A 106 -12.64 2.04 -28.50
CA THR A 106 -13.38 2.60 -27.34
C THR A 106 -12.79 2.11 -26.02
N LEU A 107 -12.52 0.80 -25.90
CA LEU A 107 -11.96 0.19 -24.70
C LEU A 107 -10.57 0.73 -24.37
N SER A 108 -9.73 0.98 -25.38
CA SER A 108 -8.43 1.62 -25.19
C SER A 108 -8.57 3.03 -24.62
N THR A 109 -9.50 3.82 -25.13
CA THR A 109 -9.76 5.17 -24.61
C THR A 109 -10.23 5.13 -23.15
N GLU A 110 -11.12 4.19 -22.80
CA GLU A 110 -11.59 3.98 -21.45
C GLU A 110 -10.45 3.49 -20.52
N PHE A 111 -9.63 2.57 -20.99
CA PHE A 111 -8.47 2.09 -20.26
C PHE A 111 -7.49 3.22 -19.92
N TRP A 112 -7.13 4.06 -20.89
CA TRP A 112 -6.23 5.18 -20.64
C TRP A 112 -6.84 6.24 -19.72
N ARG A 113 -8.15 6.44 -19.79
CA ARG A 113 -8.89 7.30 -18.86
C ARG A 113 -8.82 6.71 -17.45
N ALA A 114 -9.11 5.42 -17.28
CA ALA A 114 -9.03 4.73 -16.00
C ALA A 114 -7.59 4.75 -15.42
N MET A 115 -6.57 4.51 -16.26
CA MET A 115 -5.17 4.61 -15.88
C MET A 115 -4.80 6.01 -15.39
N ARG A 116 -5.21 7.05 -16.13
CA ARG A 116 -4.99 8.45 -15.71
C ARG A 116 -5.68 8.75 -14.39
N ASN A 117 -6.92 8.32 -14.20
CA ASN A 117 -7.66 8.55 -12.97
C ASN A 117 -7.02 7.79 -11.79
N THR A 118 -6.60 6.54 -12.00
CA THR A 118 -5.85 5.76 -11.00
C THR A 118 -4.60 6.51 -10.58
N PHE A 119 -3.80 6.98 -11.54
CA PHE A 119 -2.59 7.74 -11.23
C PHE A 119 -2.88 9.04 -10.48
N LEU A 120 -3.88 9.83 -10.93
CA LEU A 120 -4.23 11.10 -10.29
C LEU A 120 -4.76 10.90 -8.87
N LEU A 121 -5.66 9.94 -8.64
CA LEU A 121 -6.16 9.63 -7.31
C LEU A 121 -5.04 9.16 -6.39
N SER A 122 -4.17 8.30 -6.88
CA SER A 122 -3.00 7.81 -6.14
C SER A 122 -2.01 8.92 -5.81
N PHE A 123 -1.74 9.79 -6.78
CA PHE A 123 -0.84 10.93 -6.58
C PHE A 123 -1.37 11.91 -5.53
N TYR A 124 -2.68 12.22 -5.57
CA TYR A 124 -3.30 13.05 -4.53
C TYR A 124 -3.30 12.35 -3.17
N GLY A 125 -3.51 11.03 -3.14
CA GLY A 125 -3.38 10.23 -1.93
C GLY A 125 -1.98 10.31 -1.31
N LEU A 126 -0.95 10.24 -2.15
CA LEU A 126 0.42 10.38 -1.71
C LEU A 126 0.73 11.82 -1.26
N LEU A 127 0.29 12.83 -2.02
CA LEU A 127 0.60 14.23 -1.75
C LEU A 127 -0.10 14.74 -0.47
N PHE A 128 -1.37 14.42 -0.29
CA PHE A 128 -2.17 14.93 0.84
C PHE A 128 -2.37 13.88 1.94
N GLY A 129 -2.52 12.59 1.57
CA GLY A 129 -2.77 11.52 2.52
C GLY A 129 -1.53 11.10 3.29
N PHE A 130 -0.36 11.03 2.65
CA PHE A 130 0.86 10.58 3.31
C PHE A 130 1.39 11.54 4.40
N PRO A 131 1.37 12.88 4.26
CA PRO A 131 1.80 13.78 5.33
C PRO A 131 0.88 13.78 6.56
N MET A 132 -0.41 13.48 6.41
CA MET A 132 -1.39 13.59 7.50
C MET A 132 -1.09 12.68 8.70
N PRO A 133 -0.73 11.39 8.55
CA PRO A 133 -0.29 10.55 9.65
C PRO A 133 0.93 11.10 10.40
N ILE A 134 1.88 11.71 9.69
CA ILE A 134 3.08 12.32 10.30
C ILE A 134 2.67 13.52 11.14
N LEU A 135 1.83 14.40 10.61
CA LEU A 135 1.31 15.56 11.33
C LEU A 135 0.53 15.13 12.58
N LEU A 136 -0.31 14.10 12.48
CA LEU A 136 -1.03 13.57 13.64
C LEU A 136 -0.07 12.99 14.69
N ALA A 137 0.95 12.25 14.28
CA ALA A 137 1.94 11.70 15.21
C ALA A 137 2.70 12.81 15.95
N LEU A 138 3.12 13.87 15.23
CA LEU A 138 3.74 15.04 15.83
C LEU A 138 2.78 15.75 16.80
N PHE A 139 1.51 15.89 16.43
CA PHE A 139 0.49 16.48 17.31
C PHE A 139 0.29 15.65 18.58
N PHE A 140 0.17 14.33 18.49
CA PHE A 140 0.05 13.46 19.66
C PHE A 140 1.26 13.54 20.58
N ASN A 141 2.45 13.74 20.04
CA ASN A 141 3.67 13.89 20.85
C ASN A 141 3.66 15.16 21.71
N GLU A 142 3.00 16.22 21.26
CA GLU A 142 2.93 17.49 22.01
C GLU A 142 1.86 17.49 23.12
N ILE A 143 0.94 16.51 23.13
CA ILE A 143 -0.11 16.42 24.14
C ILE A 143 0.47 15.92 25.46
N LYS A 144 0.46 16.75 26.48
CA LYS A 144 1.02 16.45 27.82
C LYS A 144 0.17 15.47 28.63
N SER A 145 -1.17 15.52 28.47
CA SER A 145 -2.07 14.64 29.20
C SER A 145 -2.19 13.28 28.52
N ASP A 146 -1.77 12.22 29.19
CA ASP A 146 -1.86 10.84 28.67
C ASP A 146 -3.31 10.42 28.40
N ILE A 147 -4.26 10.84 29.26
CA ILE A 147 -5.68 10.54 29.09
C ILE A 147 -6.22 11.18 27.82
N LEU A 148 -5.93 12.49 27.63
CA LEU A 148 -6.38 13.21 26.44
C LEU A 148 -5.74 12.64 25.17
N ARG A 149 -4.44 12.35 25.20
CA ARG A 149 -3.72 11.76 24.09
C ARG A 149 -4.32 10.41 23.71
N SER A 150 -4.51 9.52 24.68
CA SER A 150 -5.09 8.19 24.43
C SER A 150 -6.52 8.27 23.91
N GLY A 151 -7.35 9.18 24.45
CA GLY A 151 -8.69 9.41 23.98
C GLY A 151 -8.74 9.88 22.52
N LEU A 152 -7.89 10.85 22.15
CA LEU A 152 -7.80 11.34 20.77
C LEU A 152 -7.25 10.28 19.82
N GLN A 153 -6.28 9.47 20.25
CA GLN A 153 -5.76 8.34 19.48
C GLN A 153 -6.87 7.32 19.20
N VAL A 154 -7.61 6.89 20.21
CA VAL A 154 -8.74 5.94 20.02
C VAL A 154 -9.76 6.51 19.05
N PHE A 155 -10.15 7.78 19.22
CA PHE A 155 -11.13 8.44 18.36
C PHE A 155 -10.66 8.51 16.89
N THR A 156 -9.40 8.84 16.65
CA THR A 156 -8.84 8.96 15.29
C THR A 156 -8.52 7.59 14.65
N TYR A 157 -8.29 6.54 15.46
CA TYR A 157 -8.03 5.19 14.95
C TYR A 157 -9.31 4.44 14.59
N LEU A 158 -10.42 4.75 15.28
CA LEU A 158 -11.69 4.04 15.17
C LEU A 158 -12.20 3.88 13.72
N PRO A 159 -12.16 4.91 12.85
CA PRO A 159 -12.65 4.80 11.48
C PRO A 159 -12.01 3.64 10.69
N LYS A 160 -10.73 3.34 10.92
CA LYS A 160 -10.00 2.26 10.22
C LYS A 160 -10.54 0.86 10.52
N PHE A 161 -11.18 0.66 11.67
CA PHE A 161 -11.74 -0.63 12.06
C PHE A 161 -13.16 -0.86 11.53
N MET A 162 -13.76 0.15 10.92
CA MET A 162 -15.05 0.03 10.26
C MET A 162 -14.86 -0.55 8.84
N SER A 163 -15.85 -1.29 8.34
CA SER A 163 -15.79 -1.78 6.96
C SER A 163 -15.88 -0.62 5.96
N THR A 164 -15.27 -0.79 4.78
CA THR A 164 -15.32 0.20 3.68
C THR A 164 -16.76 0.58 3.32
N VAL A 165 -17.68 -0.39 3.35
CA VAL A 165 -19.11 -0.15 3.07
C VAL A 165 -19.72 0.80 4.08
N VAL A 166 -19.52 0.55 5.38
CA VAL A 166 -20.07 1.39 6.47
C VAL A 166 -19.46 2.80 6.40
N MET A 167 -18.14 2.91 6.24
CA MET A 167 -17.47 4.21 6.15
C MET A 167 -17.94 5.00 4.93
N THR A 168 -18.05 4.35 3.77
CA THR A 168 -18.49 5.02 2.55
C THR A 168 -19.95 5.44 2.64
N SER A 169 -20.82 4.58 3.19
CA SER A 169 -22.25 4.92 3.41
C SER A 169 -22.42 6.10 4.37
N LEU A 170 -21.59 6.18 5.42
CA LEU A 170 -21.59 7.31 6.33
C LEU A 170 -21.17 8.59 5.61
N VAL A 171 -20.11 8.54 4.77
CA VAL A 171 -19.70 9.69 3.95
C VAL A 171 -20.83 10.12 3.01
N ILE A 172 -21.46 9.18 2.30
CA ILE A 172 -22.61 9.47 1.42
C ILE A 172 -23.74 10.14 2.20
N MET A 173 -24.06 9.65 3.40
CA MET A 173 -25.09 10.24 4.25
C MET A 173 -24.75 11.69 4.64
N LEU A 174 -23.49 11.96 4.96
CA LEU A 174 -23.01 13.30 5.35
C LEU A 174 -23.07 14.32 4.19
N ILE A 175 -22.93 13.86 2.94
CA ILE A 175 -22.92 14.71 1.72
C ILE A 175 -24.13 14.47 0.82
N ARG A 176 -25.16 13.76 1.28
CA ARG A 176 -26.32 13.40 0.46
C ARG A 176 -26.97 14.62 -0.19
N GLN A 177 -27.61 14.40 -1.32
CA GLN A 177 -28.47 15.41 -1.98
C GLN A 177 -29.69 15.76 -1.12
N GLY A 178 -30.16 16.98 -1.24
CA GLY A 178 -31.48 17.37 -0.76
C GLY A 178 -32.55 16.82 -1.69
N SER A 179 -33.81 16.87 -1.25
CA SER A 179 -34.96 16.46 -2.06
C SER A 179 -36.04 17.55 -2.03
N SER A 180 -36.23 18.21 -3.15
CA SER A 180 -37.29 19.20 -3.29
C SER A 180 -38.69 18.56 -3.23
N ALA A 181 -38.80 17.28 -3.62
CA ALA A 181 -40.09 16.56 -3.59
C ALA A 181 -40.53 16.19 -2.18
N THR A 182 -39.60 15.86 -1.30
CA THR A 182 -39.89 15.47 0.10
C THR A 182 -39.58 16.56 1.10
N GLY A 183 -39.01 17.70 0.69
CA GLY A 183 -38.51 18.77 1.57
C GLY A 183 -37.28 18.36 2.40
N ALA A 184 -36.65 17.21 2.07
CA ALA A 184 -35.51 16.75 2.83
C ALA A 184 -34.28 17.62 2.59
N PRO A 185 -33.60 18.12 3.66
CA PRO A 185 -32.42 18.94 3.51
C PRO A 185 -31.23 18.12 3.00
N PRO A 186 -30.24 18.75 2.34
CA PRO A 186 -28.98 18.10 1.98
C PRO A 186 -28.24 17.63 3.24
N GLY A 187 -27.21 16.78 3.05
CA GLY A 187 -26.37 16.28 4.13
C GLY A 187 -25.70 17.40 4.91
N ILE A 188 -25.42 17.15 6.18
CA ILE A 188 -24.89 18.18 7.11
C ILE A 188 -23.59 18.81 6.62
N VAL A 189 -22.69 18.03 5.98
CA VAL A 189 -21.44 18.56 5.40
C VAL A 189 -21.74 19.45 4.20
N SER A 190 -22.68 19.04 3.31
CA SER A 190 -23.09 19.89 2.18
C SER A 190 -23.69 21.20 2.63
N GLN A 191 -24.51 21.19 3.69
CA GLN A 191 -25.07 22.43 4.28
C GLN A 191 -23.98 23.34 4.87
N ALA A 192 -23.04 22.75 5.63
CA ALA A 192 -21.93 23.50 6.21
C ALA A 192 -21.06 24.14 5.14
N LEU A 193 -20.70 23.42 4.07
CA LEU A 193 -19.92 23.94 2.96
C LEU A 193 -20.65 25.08 2.22
N ALA A 194 -21.96 24.95 2.01
CA ALA A 194 -22.79 26.00 1.42
C ALA A 194 -22.89 27.22 2.35
N GLY A 195 -23.04 27.02 3.65
CA GLY A 195 -23.07 28.10 4.65
C GLY A 195 -21.76 28.88 4.73
N LEU A 196 -20.63 28.21 4.50
CA LEU A 196 -19.30 28.84 4.43
C LEU A 196 -19.01 29.48 3.05
N GLY A 197 -19.92 29.37 2.09
CA GLY A 197 -19.74 29.91 0.74
C GLY A 197 -18.74 29.14 -0.14
N LEU A 198 -18.32 27.94 0.29
CA LEU A 198 -17.37 27.09 -0.45
C LEU A 198 -18.02 26.38 -1.64
N ILE A 199 -19.33 26.16 -1.58
CA ILE A 199 -20.16 25.60 -2.67
C ILE A 199 -21.44 26.42 -2.79
N SER A 200 -22.11 26.35 -3.96
CA SER A 200 -23.40 26.98 -4.13
C SER A 200 -24.51 26.21 -3.41
N GLN A 201 -25.60 26.90 -3.02
CA GLN A 201 -26.78 26.25 -2.45
C GLN A 201 -27.39 25.22 -3.41
N GLU A 202 -27.35 25.52 -4.70
CA GLU A 202 -27.81 24.61 -5.75
C GLU A 202 -26.97 23.34 -5.79
N THR A 203 -25.64 23.43 -5.71
CA THR A 203 -24.74 22.27 -5.66
C THR A 203 -25.01 21.42 -4.41
N ALA A 204 -25.25 22.06 -3.24
CA ALA A 204 -25.60 21.34 -2.02
C ALA A 204 -26.92 20.58 -2.17
N GLN A 205 -27.93 21.19 -2.78
CA GLN A 205 -29.24 20.54 -3.03
C GLN A 205 -29.17 19.43 -4.06
N ASN A 206 -28.43 19.63 -5.14
CA ASN A 206 -28.26 18.64 -6.20
C ASN A 206 -27.41 17.44 -5.78
N GLY A 207 -26.59 17.59 -4.73
CA GLY A 207 -25.67 16.57 -4.22
C GLY A 207 -24.29 16.66 -4.84
N LEU A 208 -23.27 16.69 -3.99
CA LEU A 208 -21.87 16.83 -4.38
C LEU A 208 -21.37 15.69 -5.27
N LEU A 209 -21.91 14.47 -5.11
CA LEU A 209 -21.52 13.32 -5.94
C LEU A 209 -22.09 13.35 -7.36
N LYS A 210 -23.01 14.25 -7.70
CA LYS A 210 -23.49 14.41 -9.08
C LYS A 210 -22.51 15.17 -9.96
N ASP A 211 -21.66 16.02 -9.35
CA ASP A 211 -20.67 16.79 -10.09
C ASP A 211 -19.31 16.06 -10.06
N PRO A 212 -18.80 15.64 -11.23
CA PRO A 212 -17.52 14.94 -11.34
C PRO A 212 -16.33 15.67 -10.74
N ASN A 213 -16.40 16.99 -10.58
CA ASN A 213 -15.32 17.80 -10.03
C ASN A 213 -15.07 17.54 -8.53
N TYR A 214 -16.13 17.19 -7.77
CA TYR A 214 -16.01 16.94 -6.33
C TYR A 214 -15.61 15.51 -6.01
N PHE A 215 -15.76 14.55 -6.92
CA PHE A 215 -15.49 13.15 -6.66
C PHE A 215 -14.11 12.91 -6.05
N ARG A 216 -13.05 13.47 -6.68
CA ARG A 216 -11.67 13.26 -6.21
C ARG A 216 -11.43 13.83 -4.83
N ALA A 217 -11.99 15.01 -4.52
CA ALA A 217 -11.87 15.62 -3.20
C ALA A 217 -12.58 14.78 -2.13
N ILE A 218 -13.81 14.31 -2.42
CA ILE A 218 -14.58 13.45 -1.52
C ILE A 218 -13.84 12.14 -1.26
N TYR A 219 -13.33 11.50 -2.30
CA TYR A 219 -12.56 10.27 -2.21
C TYR A 219 -11.33 10.44 -1.32
N GLN A 220 -10.55 11.51 -1.53
CA GLN A 220 -9.31 11.77 -0.78
C GLN A 220 -9.57 12.16 0.68
N ILE A 221 -10.48 13.10 0.93
CA ILE A 221 -10.78 13.57 2.29
C ILE A 221 -11.34 12.42 3.12
N SER A 222 -12.26 11.64 2.57
CA SER A 222 -12.80 10.46 3.25
C SER A 222 -11.75 9.37 3.49
N GLY A 223 -10.81 9.17 2.56
CA GLY A 223 -9.70 8.23 2.71
C GLY A 223 -8.71 8.66 3.78
N ILE A 224 -8.37 9.95 3.84
CA ILE A 224 -7.52 10.51 4.89
C ILE A 224 -8.18 10.33 6.26
N TRP A 225 -9.46 10.67 6.39
CA TRP A 225 -10.21 10.48 7.63
C TRP A 225 -10.22 9.02 8.08
N GLU A 226 -10.41 8.09 7.16
CA GLU A 226 -10.44 6.65 7.43
C GLU A 226 -9.07 6.12 7.91
N THR A 227 -7.96 6.60 7.31
CA THR A 227 -6.67 5.91 7.46
C THR A 227 -5.61 6.67 8.24
N ALA A 228 -5.66 8.01 8.27
CA ALA A 228 -4.57 8.83 8.80
C ALA A 228 -4.28 8.57 10.28
N GLY A 229 -5.31 8.40 11.11
CA GLY A 229 -5.14 8.09 12.53
C GLY A 229 -4.38 6.78 12.72
N TYR A 230 -4.85 5.70 12.14
CA TYR A 230 -4.21 4.39 12.27
C TYR A 230 -2.77 4.40 11.74
N SER A 231 -2.54 5.01 10.59
CA SER A 231 -1.21 5.11 9.99
C SER A 231 -0.24 5.96 10.84
N SER A 232 -0.75 6.86 11.68
CA SER A 232 0.08 7.66 12.59
C SER A 232 0.76 6.86 13.69
N ILE A 233 0.27 5.64 13.99
CA ILE A 233 0.84 4.77 15.03
C ILE A 233 2.32 4.49 14.79
N VAL A 234 2.70 4.19 13.54
CA VAL A 234 4.08 3.85 13.18
C VAL A 234 5.01 5.05 13.40
N PHE A 235 4.58 6.23 12.98
CA PHE A 235 5.36 7.45 13.18
C PHE A 235 5.43 7.86 14.65
N PHE A 236 4.33 7.74 15.40
CA PHE A 236 4.27 8.03 16.82
C PHE A 236 5.18 7.08 17.62
N ALA A 237 5.18 5.78 17.32
CA ALA A 237 6.10 4.82 17.94
C ALA A 237 7.57 5.16 17.65
N SER A 238 7.86 5.61 16.42
CA SER A 238 9.21 6.07 16.05
C SER A 238 9.62 7.34 16.81
N ILE A 239 8.69 8.27 17.06
CA ILE A 239 8.95 9.48 17.85
C ILE A 239 9.25 9.12 19.32
N ILE A 240 8.46 8.23 19.92
CA ILE A 240 8.67 7.81 21.34
C ILE A 240 10.02 7.10 21.52
N SER A 241 10.56 6.46 20.49
CA SER A 241 11.86 5.77 20.57
C SER A 241 13.07 6.72 20.60
N ILE A 242 12.87 8.03 20.39
CA ILE A 242 13.94 9.03 20.44
C ILE A 242 14.40 9.20 21.89
N SER A 243 15.74 9.15 22.12
CA SER A 243 16.30 9.32 23.46
C SER A 243 15.90 10.66 24.11
N PRO A 244 15.44 10.67 25.37
CA PRO A 244 15.16 11.89 26.12
C PRO A 244 16.36 12.86 26.17
N THR A 245 17.58 12.34 26.18
CA THR A 245 18.82 13.15 26.19
C THR A 245 18.94 14.06 24.97
N SER A 246 18.40 13.64 23.81
CA SER A 246 18.38 14.50 22.61
C SER A 246 17.47 15.72 22.78
N TYR A 247 16.36 15.57 23.48
CA TYR A 247 15.45 16.68 23.79
C TYR A 247 16.05 17.59 24.84
N GLU A 248 16.71 17.04 25.88
CA GLU A 248 17.37 17.81 26.93
C GLU A 248 18.51 18.65 26.36
N ALA A 249 19.35 18.08 25.50
CA ALA A 249 20.42 18.82 24.83
C ALA A 249 19.87 19.99 24.00
N ALA A 250 18.81 19.73 23.20
CA ALA A 250 18.17 20.79 22.42
C ALA A 250 17.56 21.90 23.30
N GLN A 251 17.04 21.56 24.49
CA GLN A 251 16.53 22.55 25.44
C GLN A 251 17.65 23.39 26.05
N ILE A 252 18.79 22.80 26.38
CA ILE A 252 19.98 23.52 26.86
C ILE A 252 20.47 24.50 25.79
N ASP A 253 20.42 24.11 24.50
CA ASP A 253 20.75 24.99 23.35
C ASP A 253 19.68 26.05 23.07
N GLY A 254 18.62 26.14 23.89
CA GLY A 254 17.56 27.14 23.75
C GLY A 254 16.54 26.86 22.66
N ALA A 255 16.45 25.61 22.15
CA ALA A 255 15.51 25.24 21.11
C ALA A 255 14.07 25.27 21.63
N ASN A 256 13.21 26.06 20.97
CA ASN A 256 11.77 26.02 21.20
C ASN A 256 11.15 24.74 20.61
N LYS A 257 9.86 24.51 20.88
CA LYS A 257 9.13 23.30 20.41
C LYS A 257 9.21 23.10 18.89
N TRP A 258 9.09 24.16 18.11
CA TRP A 258 9.21 24.07 16.66
C TRP A 258 10.63 23.70 16.21
N ALA A 259 11.65 24.25 16.87
CA ALA A 259 13.05 23.90 16.60
C ALA A 259 13.33 22.43 16.97
N GLN A 260 12.85 21.96 18.15
CA GLN A 260 12.95 20.55 18.55
C GLN A 260 12.29 19.63 17.53
N MET A 261 11.07 19.96 17.06
CA MET A 261 10.38 19.19 16.04
C MET A 261 11.18 19.12 14.72
N ARG A 262 11.70 20.27 14.25
CA ARG A 262 12.40 20.36 12.97
C ARG A 262 13.81 19.74 13.00
N TYR A 263 14.56 19.91 14.08
CA TYR A 263 15.98 19.56 14.13
C TYR A 263 16.29 18.31 14.95
N VAL A 264 15.36 17.84 15.80
CA VAL A 264 15.50 16.61 16.56
C VAL A 264 14.54 15.55 16.06
N VAL A 265 13.23 15.81 16.09
CA VAL A 265 12.22 14.78 15.82
C VAL A 265 12.21 14.36 14.35
N LEU A 266 12.03 15.28 13.42
CA LEU A 266 11.93 14.95 11.99
C LEU A 266 13.18 14.26 11.44
N PRO A 267 14.43 14.68 11.75
CA PRO A 267 15.61 13.96 11.33
C PRO A 267 15.71 12.55 11.94
N SER A 268 15.32 12.38 13.22
CA SER A 268 15.39 11.09 13.89
C SER A 268 14.43 10.05 13.31
N ILE A 269 13.25 10.46 12.84
CA ILE A 269 12.27 9.55 12.22
C ILE A 269 12.38 9.49 10.70
N LEU A 270 13.38 10.13 10.09
CA LEU A 270 13.52 10.22 8.63
C LEU A 270 13.58 8.84 7.96
N SER A 271 14.29 7.89 8.56
CA SER A 271 14.36 6.52 8.05
C SER A 271 12.97 5.87 8.00
N THR A 272 12.17 6.04 9.04
CA THR A 272 10.78 5.55 9.08
C THR A 272 9.93 6.24 8.01
N ILE A 273 10.06 7.56 7.85
CA ILE A 273 9.34 8.31 6.79
C ILE A 273 9.69 7.77 5.42
N VAL A 274 10.98 7.57 5.13
CA VAL A 274 11.44 7.08 3.82
C VAL A 274 10.92 5.66 3.54
N ILE A 275 11.04 4.74 4.50
CA ILE A 275 10.56 3.36 4.35
C ILE A 275 9.03 3.35 4.10
N MET A 276 8.26 4.11 4.90
CA MET A 276 6.82 4.20 4.74
C MET A 276 6.42 4.88 3.43
N LEU A 277 7.21 5.86 2.95
CA LEU A 277 6.98 6.51 1.67
C LEU A 277 7.17 5.53 0.50
N ILE A 278 8.26 4.76 0.50
CA ILE A 278 8.53 3.76 -0.53
C ILE A 278 7.41 2.70 -0.53
N THR A 279 6.98 2.24 0.65
CA THR A 279 5.88 1.28 0.80
C THR A 279 4.56 1.87 0.27
N SER A 280 4.28 3.15 0.57
CA SER A 280 3.09 3.85 0.07
C SER A 280 3.12 4.02 -1.45
N ILE A 281 4.27 4.33 -2.04
CA ILE A 281 4.45 4.36 -3.50
C ILE A 281 4.21 2.97 -4.08
N GLY A 282 4.63 1.91 -3.40
CA GLY A 282 4.44 0.52 -3.81
C GLY A 282 2.98 0.12 -3.94
N SER A 283 2.14 0.62 -3.07
CA SER A 283 0.70 0.32 -3.04
C SER A 283 -0.16 1.40 -3.68
N MET A 284 0.42 2.51 -4.17
CA MET A 284 -0.36 3.68 -4.58
C MET A 284 -1.32 3.40 -5.74
N LEU A 285 -0.95 2.54 -6.69
CA LEU A 285 -1.82 2.18 -7.81
C LEU A 285 -2.83 1.07 -7.48
N SER A 286 -2.76 0.49 -6.28
CA SER A 286 -3.68 -0.54 -5.80
C SER A 286 -4.94 0.08 -5.19
N ILE A 287 -5.69 0.82 -5.99
CA ILE A 287 -6.96 1.42 -5.57
C ILE A 287 -8.04 0.33 -5.58
N GLY A 288 -8.65 0.07 -4.41
CA GLY A 288 -9.77 -0.87 -4.31
C GLY A 288 -11.01 -0.40 -5.09
N TYR A 289 -11.73 -1.32 -5.70
CA TYR A 289 -12.94 -0.99 -6.48
C TYR A 289 -14.15 -0.67 -5.60
N GLU A 290 -14.26 -1.24 -4.39
CA GLU A 290 -15.45 -1.15 -3.53
C GLU A 290 -15.86 0.29 -3.23
N LYS A 291 -14.94 1.10 -2.70
CA LYS A 291 -15.20 2.49 -2.33
C LYS A 291 -15.61 3.33 -3.54
N VAL A 292 -14.95 3.10 -4.68
CA VAL A 292 -15.26 3.83 -5.92
C VAL A 292 -16.63 3.46 -6.45
N LEU A 293 -16.99 2.16 -6.44
CA LEU A 293 -18.32 1.69 -6.86
C LEU A 293 -19.40 2.25 -5.96
N LEU A 294 -19.25 2.17 -4.64
CA LEU A 294 -20.23 2.69 -3.69
C LEU A 294 -20.48 4.20 -3.85
N LEU A 295 -19.40 4.98 -4.07
CA LEU A 295 -19.54 6.42 -4.32
C LEU A 295 -20.21 6.73 -5.65
N ASN A 296 -20.13 5.83 -6.64
CA ASN A 296 -20.67 6.01 -7.97
C ASN A 296 -22.04 5.35 -8.20
N GLU A 297 -22.50 4.48 -7.30
CA GLU A 297 -23.68 3.61 -7.50
C GLU A 297 -24.91 4.35 -8.05
N ASN A 298 -25.13 5.57 -7.58
CA ASN A 298 -26.26 6.41 -7.99
C ASN A 298 -25.87 7.57 -8.93
N PHE A 299 -24.60 7.64 -9.36
CA PHE A 299 -24.05 8.81 -10.07
C PHE A 299 -23.18 8.42 -11.27
N PRO A 300 -23.76 7.86 -12.35
CA PRO A 300 -22.99 7.44 -13.54
C PRO A 300 -22.19 8.57 -14.21
N SER A 301 -22.59 9.83 -14.01
CA SER A 301 -21.88 11.01 -14.54
C SER A 301 -20.44 11.11 -14.04
N ASN A 302 -20.14 10.51 -12.89
CA ASN A 302 -18.80 10.54 -12.30
C ASN A 302 -17.79 9.61 -12.98
N HIS A 303 -18.21 8.67 -13.82
CA HIS A 303 -17.30 7.73 -14.50
C HIS A 303 -16.12 8.42 -15.22
N MET A 304 -16.32 9.65 -15.70
CA MET A 304 -15.25 10.41 -16.35
C MET A 304 -14.04 10.68 -15.41
N THR A 305 -14.28 10.88 -14.13
CA THR A 305 -13.25 11.27 -13.13
C THR A 305 -12.98 10.19 -12.08
N SER A 306 -13.87 9.22 -11.95
CA SER A 306 -13.86 8.23 -10.87
C SER A 306 -13.45 6.83 -11.33
N GLU A 307 -13.68 6.47 -12.61
CA GLU A 307 -13.31 5.15 -13.10
C GLU A 307 -11.79 4.93 -13.00
N VAL A 308 -11.40 3.94 -12.22
CA VAL A 308 -10.01 3.51 -12.00
C VAL A 308 -9.81 2.12 -12.60
N ILE A 309 -8.56 1.65 -12.71
CA ILE A 309 -8.27 0.35 -13.33
C ILE A 309 -9.04 -0.80 -12.66
N SER A 310 -9.16 -0.81 -11.34
CA SER A 310 -9.89 -1.87 -10.63
C SER A 310 -11.39 -1.87 -10.94
N THR A 311 -12.04 -0.71 -11.07
CA THR A 311 -13.46 -0.63 -11.47
C THR A 311 -13.65 -0.89 -12.96
N PHE A 312 -12.72 -0.47 -13.79
CA PHE A 312 -12.69 -0.81 -15.21
C PHE A 312 -12.58 -2.33 -15.43
N SER A 313 -11.61 -2.98 -14.74
CA SER A 313 -11.44 -4.44 -14.81
C SER A 313 -12.67 -5.18 -14.27
N TRP A 314 -13.21 -4.72 -13.14
CA TRP A 314 -14.44 -5.30 -12.58
C TRP A 314 -15.61 -5.23 -13.57
N ARG A 315 -15.85 -4.07 -14.18
CA ARG A 315 -16.91 -3.86 -15.18
C ARG A 315 -16.75 -4.74 -16.42
N ILE A 316 -15.53 -4.83 -16.97
CA ILE A 316 -15.26 -5.69 -18.12
C ILE A 316 -15.47 -7.17 -17.79
N LYS A 317 -15.06 -7.58 -16.58
CA LYS A 317 -15.21 -8.96 -16.13
C LYS A 317 -16.68 -9.32 -15.91
N THR A 318 -17.47 -8.44 -15.29
CA THR A 318 -18.87 -8.72 -14.91
C THR A 318 -19.87 -8.47 -16.04
N ASP A 319 -19.76 -7.33 -16.72
CA ASP A 319 -20.76 -6.90 -17.69
C ASP A 319 -20.49 -7.44 -19.09
N GLN A 320 -19.20 -7.64 -19.45
CA GLN A 320 -18.77 -8.08 -20.76
C GLN A 320 -18.24 -9.52 -20.78
N ASN A 321 -18.12 -10.18 -19.63
CA ASN A 321 -17.55 -11.52 -19.47
C ASN A 321 -16.13 -11.68 -20.09
N GLN A 322 -15.34 -10.62 -20.11
CA GLN A 322 -13.99 -10.61 -20.68
C GLN A 322 -12.93 -10.64 -19.57
N SER A 323 -12.81 -11.79 -18.92
CA SER A 323 -11.89 -11.97 -17.77
C SER A 323 -10.42 -11.82 -18.14
N GLY A 324 -10.00 -12.28 -19.32
CA GLY A 324 -8.63 -12.16 -19.80
C GLY A 324 -8.23 -10.71 -20.09
N LEU A 325 -9.14 -9.92 -20.66
CA LEU A 325 -8.90 -8.50 -20.90
C LEU A 325 -8.83 -7.70 -19.57
N ALA A 326 -9.70 -8.02 -18.62
CA ALA A 326 -9.68 -7.45 -17.28
C ALA A 326 -8.35 -7.77 -16.56
N SER A 327 -7.92 -9.05 -16.60
CA SER A 327 -6.64 -9.47 -16.05
C SER A 327 -5.44 -8.80 -16.74
N ALA A 328 -5.50 -8.56 -18.05
CA ALA A 328 -4.47 -7.82 -18.78
C ALA A 328 -4.37 -6.37 -18.31
N ALA A 329 -5.49 -5.69 -18.07
CA ALA A 329 -5.52 -4.32 -17.55
C ALA A 329 -4.91 -4.24 -16.14
N GLU A 330 -5.29 -5.15 -15.23
CA GLU A 330 -4.72 -5.26 -13.88
C GLU A 330 -3.22 -5.56 -13.91
N MET A 331 -2.80 -6.49 -14.77
CA MET A 331 -1.38 -6.83 -14.92
C MET A 331 -0.54 -5.64 -15.38
N MET A 332 -1.05 -4.83 -16.33
CA MET A 332 -0.38 -3.61 -16.76
C MET A 332 -0.27 -2.60 -15.62
N ASN A 333 -1.34 -2.41 -14.84
CA ASN A 333 -1.33 -1.54 -13.67
C ASN A 333 -0.26 -1.98 -12.65
N ASN A 334 -0.17 -3.29 -12.38
CA ASN A 334 0.80 -3.86 -11.46
C ASN A 334 2.25 -3.73 -11.96
N VAL A 335 2.48 -3.86 -13.27
CA VAL A 335 3.82 -3.61 -13.87
C VAL A 335 4.23 -2.15 -13.69
N VAL A 336 3.32 -1.20 -13.93
CA VAL A 336 3.60 0.23 -13.67
C VAL A 336 3.89 0.46 -12.18
N GLY A 337 3.10 -0.14 -11.28
CA GLY A 337 3.33 -0.08 -9.83
C GLY A 337 4.71 -0.60 -9.44
N MET A 338 5.12 -1.75 -9.98
CA MET A 338 6.45 -2.32 -9.74
C MET A 338 7.58 -1.38 -10.19
N LEU A 339 7.45 -0.77 -11.37
CA LEU A 339 8.43 0.21 -11.87
C LEU A 339 8.52 1.44 -10.97
N LEU A 340 7.39 1.92 -10.45
CA LEU A 340 7.37 3.03 -9.49
C LEU A 340 8.08 2.68 -8.18
N VAL A 341 7.91 1.46 -7.65
CA VAL A 341 8.62 1.00 -6.44
C VAL A 341 10.12 0.96 -6.67
N ILE A 342 10.56 0.33 -7.77
CA ILE A 342 11.98 0.23 -8.11
C ILE A 342 12.58 1.64 -8.26
N GLY A 343 11.88 2.53 -8.94
CA GLY A 343 12.28 3.93 -9.09
C GLY A 343 12.38 4.65 -7.74
N ALA A 344 11.34 4.55 -6.91
CA ALA A 344 11.31 5.18 -5.59
C ALA A 344 12.42 4.65 -4.67
N ASN A 345 12.63 3.33 -4.62
CA ASN A 345 13.69 2.73 -3.83
C ASN A 345 15.09 3.16 -4.30
N THR A 346 15.28 3.25 -5.63
CA THR A 346 16.56 3.72 -6.20
C THR A 346 16.84 5.19 -5.87
N ILE A 347 15.80 6.04 -5.92
CA ILE A 347 15.92 7.46 -5.55
C ILE A 347 16.21 7.59 -4.05
N ALA A 348 15.47 6.85 -3.21
CA ALA A 348 15.64 6.88 -1.76
C ALA A 348 17.06 6.45 -1.33
N ARG A 349 17.59 5.37 -1.94
CA ARG A 349 18.96 4.91 -1.69
C ARG A 349 19.99 6.00 -1.99
N LYS A 350 19.82 6.75 -3.09
CA LYS A 350 20.75 7.83 -3.47
C LYS A 350 20.59 9.08 -2.60
N ALA A 351 19.38 9.37 -2.13
CA ALA A 351 19.09 10.62 -1.42
C ALA A 351 19.30 10.53 0.10
N SER A 352 19.04 9.36 0.71
CA SER A 352 19.01 9.23 2.18
C SER A 352 19.83 8.06 2.72
N ASN A 353 20.51 7.28 1.86
CA ASN A 353 21.18 6.02 2.22
C ASN A 353 20.24 4.99 2.91
N VAL A 354 18.94 5.20 2.83
CA VAL A 354 17.89 4.30 3.33
C VAL A 354 17.21 3.63 2.16
N SER A 355 17.11 2.30 2.19
CA SER A 355 16.42 1.52 1.15
C SER A 355 15.71 0.33 1.76
N LEU A 356 14.77 -0.27 1.01
CA LEU A 356 14.09 -1.50 1.43
C LEU A 356 14.97 -2.74 1.19
N TYR A 357 15.82 -2.71 0.18
CA TYR A 357 16.74 -3.79 -0.22
C TYR A 357 17.96 -3.24 -0.93
#